data_ce025e19cb1fdf9f1cd899f711a9d88b
#
_entry.id   ce025e19cb1fdf9f1cd899f711a9d88b
#
_cell.length_a   1.000
_cell.length_b   1.000
_cell.length_c   1.000
_cell.angle_alpha   90.00
_cell.angle_beta   90.00
_cell.angle_gamma   90.00
#
_symmetry.space_group_name_H-M   'P 1'
#
loop_
_entity.id
_entity.type
_entity.pdbx_description
1 polymer ?
#
loop_
_entity_poly.entity_id
_entity_poly.type
_entity_poly.pdbx_seq_one_letter_code
_entity_poly.pdbx_strand_id
1 'polypeptide(L)'
;DPEERALYRLIWQRAVASQMPDAVYATRRAVLVGSVDGQLVRFVARGSTLTEAGWRAVYEEQEDDEKERDNNPVPLLAVDATVPVAAPKVLQRKTKAPKRFKEADLVRELEDQGIGRPSTYAAIITTITERGYSAEDPKGFLHPTPLAFSIYDALVNRFSFIELDYTRRMEADLDRIARGETDYLTVVANADSH
;
A
#
# COMPACT_ATOMS: atom_id res chain seq x y z
N ASP A 1 -5.06 -20.12 22.72
CA ASP A 1 -4.09 -19.03 22.75
C ASP A 1 -4.78 -17.72 22.31
N PRO A 2 -4.49 -16.56 22.93
CA PRO A 2 -5.04 -15.26 22.50
C PRO A 2 -4.68 -14.90 21.05
N GLU A 3 -3.47 -15.19 20.64
CA GLU A 3 -2.99 -14.91 19.27
C GLU A 3 -3.69 -15.77 18.22
N GLU A 4 -3.85 -17.07 18.48
CA GLU A 4 -4.60 -17.97 17.61
C GLU A 4 -6.06 -17.53 17.47
N ARG A 5 -6.66 -17.04 18.56
CA ARG A 5 -8.03 -16.54 18.56
C ARG A 5 -8.15 -15.24 17.76
N ALA A 6 -7.17 -14.35 17.84
CA ALA A 6 -7.11 -13.13 17.06
C ALA A 6 -6.97 -13.44 15.56
N LEU A 7 -6.07 -14.36 15.21
CA LEU A 7 -5.88 -14.83 13.84
C LEU A 7 -7.15 -15.48 13.28
N TYR A 8 -7.77 -16.40 14.06
CA TYR A 8 -9.03 -17.03 13.65
C TYR A 8 -10.13 -16.00 13.39
N ARG A 9 -10.25 -15.00 14.29
CA ARG A 9 -11.23 -13.91 14.12
C ARG A 9 -10.99 -13.13 12.84
N LEU A 10 -9.73 -12.80 12.53
CA LEU A 10 -9.37 -12.10 11.30
C LEU A 10 -9.75 -12.91 10.06
N ILE A 11 -9.40 -14.19 10.02
CA ILE A 11 -9.75 -15.09 8.91
C ILE A 11 -11.26 -15.15 8.75
N TRP A 12 -12.01 -15.34 9.85
CA TRP A 12 -13.46 -15.38 9.84
C TRP A 12 -14.07 -14.08 9.32
N GLN A 13 -13.60 -12.93 9.83
CA GLN A 13 -14.06 -11.62 9.38
C GLN A 13 -13.84 -11.41 7.88
N ARG A 14 -12.66 -11.75 7.36
CA ARG A 14 -12.37 -11.65 5.93
C ARG A 14 -13.22 -12.59 5.09
N ALA A 15 -13.39 -13.83 5.54
CA ALA A 15 -14.22 -14.80 4.84
C ALA A 15 -15.69 -14.35 4.77
N VAL A 16 -16.24 -13.83 5.87
CA VAL A 16 -17.62 -13.31 5.89
C VAL A 16 -17.71 -12.03 5.03
N ALA A 17 -16.79 -11.09 5.20
CA ALA A 17 -16.77 -9.84 4.44
C ALA A 17 -16.73 -10.08 2.92
N SER A 18 -16.00 -11.09 2.45
CA SER A 18 -15.91 -11.42 1.03
C SER A 18 -17.24 -11.91 0.41
N GLN A 19 -18.22 -12.30 1.22
CA GLN A 19 -19.55 -12.72 0.79
C GLN A 19 -20.62 -11.65 1.03
N MET A 20 -20.24 -10.49 1.59
CA MET A 20 -21.15 -9.38 1.86
C MET A 20 -21.22 -8.41 0.67
N PRO A 21 -22.31 -7.63 0.54
CA PRO A 21 -22.38 -6.59 -0.49
C PRO A 21 -21.32 -5.51 -0.26
N ASP A 22 -21.03 -4.77 -1.33
CA ASP A 22 -20.09 -3.65 -1.28
C ASP A 22 -20.55 -2.54 -0.35
N ALA A 23 -19.60 -1.82 0.23
CA ALA A 23 -19.87 -0.60 0.94
C ALA A 23 -20.29 0.52 -0.04
N VAL A 24 -21.35 1.23 0.27
CA VAL A 24 -21.89 2.30 -0.60
C VAL A 24 -21.60 3.66 0.00
N TYR A 25 -21.06 4.54 -0.83
CA TYR A 25 -20.71 5.91 -0.45
C TYR A 25 -21.50 6.93 -1.29
N ALA A 26 -22.13 7.88 -0.63
CA ALA A 26 -22.64 9.09 -1.26
C ALA A 26 -21.51 10.10 -1.42
N THR A 27 -21.06 10.32 -2.65
CA THR A 27 -20.03 11.32 -2.95
C THR A 27 -20.64 12.61 -3.46
N ARG A 28 -20.12 13.76 -2.99
CA ARG A 28 -20.51 15.08 -3.47
C ARG A 28 -19.29 15.88 -3.89
N ARG A 29 -19.49 16.63 -4.97
CA ARG A 29 -18.49 17.58 -5.46
C ARG A 29 -19.19 18.94 -5.63
N ALA A 30 -18.74 19.94 -4.88
CA ALA A 30 -19.16 21.32 -5.05
C ALA A 30 -18.02 22.11 -5.72
N VAL A 31 -18.38 22.90 -6.72
CA VAL A 31 -17.46 23.86 -7.38
C VAL A 31 -18.00 25.25 -7.09
N LEU A 32 -17.29 26.02 -6.28
CA LEU A 32 -17.63 27.41 -6.00
C LEU A 32 -16.80 28.29 -6.92
N VAL A 33 -17.44 29.26 -7.54
CA VAL A 33 -16.80 30.24 -8.42
C VAL A 33 -16.98 31.61 -7.83
N GLY A 34 -15.92 32.35 -7.63
CA GLY A 34 -15.93 33.73 -7.15
C GLY A 34 -15.04 34.62 -7.97
N SER A 35 -15.13 35.93 -7.75
CA SER A 35 -14.21 36.89 -8.34
C SER A 35 -13.46 37.63 -7.22
N VAL A 36 -12.14 37.70 -7.35
CA VAL A 36 -11.26 38.51 -6.48
C VAL A 36 -10.42 39.40 -7.39
N ASP A 37 -10.50 40.67 -7.15
CA ASP A 37 -9.79 41.67 -7.96
C ASP A 37 -10.01 41.54 -9.49
N GLY A 38 -11.26 41.14 -9.87
CA GLY A 38 -11.62 40.91 -11.27
C GLY A 38 -11.14 39.56 -11.85
N GLN A 39 -10.43 38.75 -11.09
CA GLN A 39 -10.00 37.43 -11.50
C GLN A 39 -10.96 36.33 -10.96
N LEU A 40 -11.33 35.43 -11.85
CA LEU A 40 -12.14 34.28 -11.50
C LEU A 40 -11.33 33.26 -10.64
N VAL A 41 -11.83 32.96 -9.45
CA VAL A 41 -11.24 31.99 -8.54
C VAL A 41 -12.18 30.82 -8.39
N ARG A 42 -11.66 29.59 -8.48
CA ARG A 42 -12.43 28.36 -8.32
C ARG A 42 -11.98 27.63 -7.05
N PHE A 43 -12.95 27.28 -6.21
CA PHE A 43 -12.76 26.38 -5.06
C PHE A 43 -13.51 25.08 -5.33
N VAL A 44 -12.86 23.95 -5.07
CA VAL A 44 -13.45 22.63 -5.25
C VAL A 44 -13.49 21.93 -3.90
N ALA A 45 -14.69 21.62 -3.41
CA ALA A 45 -14.89 20.75 -2.27
C ALA A 45 -15.33 19.36 -2.77
N ARG A 46 -14.76 18.33 -2.20
CA ARG A 46 -15.17 16.93 -2.42
C ARG A 46 -15.38 16.28 -1.06
N GLY A 47 -16.47 15.56 -0.92
CA GLY A 47 -16.77 14.81 0.29
C GLY A 47 -17.43 13.49 -0.04
N SER A 48 -17.29 12.56 0.88
CA SER A 48 -17.86 11.22 0.82
C SER A 48 -18.49 10.91 2.17
N THR A 49 -19.63 10.24 2.16
CA THR A 49 -20.31 9.77 3.36
C THR A 49 -20.72 8.33 3.14
N LEU A 50 -20.35 7.44 4.06
CA LEU A 50 -20.75 6.05 4.03
C LEU A 50 -22.28 5.98 4.26
N THR A 51 -23.02 5.44 3.32
CA THR A 51 -24.50 5.26 3.39
C THR A 51 -24.90 3.84 3.73
N GLU A 52 -24.17 2.87 3.21
CA GLU A 52 -24.35 1.46 3.50
C GLU A 52 -22.99 0.84 3.84
N ALA A 53 -22.90 0.23 5.02
CA ALA A 53 -21.64 -0.30 5.50
C ALA A 53 -21.13 -1.51 4.69
N GLY A 54 -22.06 -2.32 4.14
CA GLY A 54 -21.68 -3.53 3.42
C GLY A 54 -20.70 -4.39 4.21
N TRP A 55 -19.65 -4.88 3.55
CA TRP A 55 -18.59 -5.70 4.16
C TRP A 55 -17.85 -5.00 5.32
N ARG A 56 -17.81 -3.67 5.33
CA ARG A 56 -17.18 -2.88 6.42
C ARG A 56 -17.89 -3.03 7.78
N ALA A 57 -19.11 -3.54 7.82
CA ALA A 57 -19.79 -3.84 9.08
C ALA A 57 -19.10 -4.96 9.89
N VAL A 58 -18.35 -5.83 9.21
CA VAL A 58 -17.67 -6.97 9.83
C VAL A 58 -16.16 -6.80 9.85
N TYR A 59 -15.61 -6.18 8.81
CA TYR A 59 -14.17 -6.01 8.63
C TYR A 59 -13.84 -4.54 8.36
N GLU A 60 -13.14 -3.89 9.30
CA GLU A 60 -12.58 -2.56 9.13
C GLU A 60 -11.08 -2.66 8.86
N GLU A 61 -10.64 -2.27 7.69
CA GLU A 61 -9.22 -2.06 7.45
C GLU A 61 -8.73 -0.86 8.29
N GLN A 62 -7.68 -1.10 9.08
CA GLN A 62 -7.05 -0.05 9.87
C GLN A 62 -6.07 0.75 9.01
N GLU A 63 -6.57 1.44 8.00
CA GLU A 63 -5.77 2.45 7.32
C GLU A 63 -6.02 3.82 7.96
N ASP A 64 -5.03 4.30 8.68
CA ASP A 64 -5.10 5.57 9.43
C ASP A 64 -5.48 6.80 8.58
N ASP A 65 -5.23 6.74 7.25
CA ASP A 65 -5.52 7.84 6.32
C ASP A 65 -6.94 7.79 5.70
N GLU A 66 -7.65 6.67 5.76
CA GLU A 66 -8.99 6.54 5.17
C GLU A 66 -10.10 7.08 6.09
N LYS A 67 -9.92 7.00 7.40
CA LYS A 67 -10.92 7.50 8.36
C LYS A 67 -11.18 9.01 8.20
N GLU A 68 -10.17 9.80 7.79
CA GLU A 68 -10.37 11.21 7.49
C GLU A 68 -11.11 11.46 6.16
N ARG A 69 -11.04 10.52 5.21
CA ARG A 69 -11.72 10.64 3.91
C ARG A 69 -13.18 10.24 3.96
N ASP A 70 -13.51 9.29 4.81
CA ASP A 70 -14.85 8.68 4.88
C ASP A 70 -15.91 9.57 5.54
N ASN A 71 -15.52 10.64 6.20
CA ASN A 71 -16.45 11.51 6.93
C ASN A 71 -16.17 13.00 6.73
N ASN A 72 -16.06 13.41 5.48
CA ASN A 72 -15.97 14.82 5.10
C ASN A 72 -17.21 15.21 4.27
N PRO A 73 -18.37 15.40 4.91
CA PRO A 73 -19.60 15.69 4.19
C PRO A 73 -19.56 17.09 3.57
N VAL A 74 -19.72 17.14 2.25
CA VAL A 74 -20.01 18.40 1.57
C VAL A 74 -21.52 18.64 1.64
N PRO A 75 -21.97 19.81 2.14
CA PRO A 75 -23.39 20.12 2.26
C PRO A 75 -24.09 20.09 0.88
N LEU A 76 -25.40 19.85 0.90
CA LEU A 76 -26.20 19.93 -0.30
C LEU A 76 -26.37 21.42 -0.67
N LEU A 77 -25.78 21.83 -1.76
CA LEU A 77 -25.89 23.18 -2.30
C LEU A 77 -26.74 23.13 -3.57
N ALA A 78 -27.65 24.08 -3.72
CA ALA A 78 -28.35 24.27 -4.97
C ALA A 78 -27.38 24.84 -6.03
N VAL A 79 -27.64 24.55 -7.30
CA VAL A 79 -26.91 25.17 -8.40
C VAL A 79 -27.18 26.68 -8.34
N ASP A 80 -26.13 27.48 -8.56
CA ASP A 80 -26.13 28.94 -8.51
C ASP A 80 -26.46 29.55 -7.12
N ALA A 81 -26.44 28.75 -6.06
CA ALA A 81 -26.59 29.26 -4.70
C ALA A 81 -25.36 30.12 -4.30
N THR A 82 -25.63 31.30 -3.76
CA THR A 82 -24.55 32.14 -3.20
C THR A 82 -24.16 31.66 -1.83
N VAL A 83 -22.88 31.31 -1.67
CA VAL A 83 -22.33 30.84 -0.40
C VAL A 83 -21.39 31.90 0.18
N PRO A 84 -21.67 32.40 1.40
CA PRO A 84 -20.78 33.36 2.05
C PRO A 84 -19.47 32.69 2.44
N VAL A 85 -18.35 33.35 2.17
CA VAL A 85 -17.02 32.90 2.61
C VAL A 85 -16.66 33.62 3.91
N ALA A 86 -16.49 32.85 5.00
CA ALA A 86 -16.07 33.37 6.27
C ALA A 86 -14.63 32.90 6.60
N ALA A 87 -13.79 33.83 7.06
CA ALA A 87 -12.44 33.57 7.54
C ALA A 87 -11.58 32.69 6.58
N PRO A 88 -11.31 33.13 5.35
CA PRO A 88 -10.48 32.39 4.44
C PRO A 88 -9.07 32.21 4.99
N LYS A 89 -8.50 31.01 4.85
CA LYS A 89 -7.15 30.69 5.30
C LYS A 89 -6.33 30.14 4.12
N VAL A 90 -5.15 30.68 3.94
CA VAL A 90 -4.16 30.10 3.02
C VAL A 90 -3.34 29.07 3.79
N LEU A 91 -3.47 27.82 3.41
CA LEU A 91 -2.69 26.71 3.99
C LEU A 91 -1.53 26.39 3.05
N GLN A 92 -0.31 26.70 3.46
CA GLN A 92 0.87 26.21 2.77
C GLN A 92 1.02 24.72 3.04
N ARG A 93 0.94 23.92 1.98
CA ARG A 93 1.18 22.49 2.05
C ARG A 93 2.41 22.14 1.21
N LYS A 94 3.22 21.23 1.73
CA LYS A 94 4.30 20.61 0.96
C LYS A 94 3.87 19.21 0.57
N THR A 95 4.28 18.74 -0.59
CA THR A 95 4.18 17.33 -0.96
C THR A 95 4.96 16.51 0.05
N LYS A 96 4.36 15.43 0.51
CA LYS A 96 5.05 14.48 1.39
C LYS A 96 5.77 13.46 0.51
N ALA A 97 6.94 13.03 0.95
CA ALA A 97 7.60 11.86 0.35
C ALA A 97 6.68 10.62 0.51
N PRO A 98 6.83 9.61 -0.37
CA PRO A 98 6.15 8.33 -0.17
C PRO A 98 6.40 7.81 1.25
N LYS A 99 5.40 7.17 1.83
CA LYS A 99 5.56 6.53 3.15
C LYS A 99 6.58 5.40 3.04
N ARG A 100 7.30 5.14 4.12
CA ARG A 100 8.11 3.93 4.23
C ARG A 100 7.19 2.71 4.33
N PHE A 101 7.72 1.55 3.99
CA PHE A 101 6.99 0.30 4.11
C PHE A 101 6.80 -0.09 5.58
N LYS A 102 5.62 -0.58 5.92
CA LYS A 102 5.39 -1.50 7.03
C LYS A 102 5.62 -2.93 6.53
N GLU A 103 5.69 -3.91 7.42
CA GLU A 103 5.85 -5.32 7.01
C GLU A 103 4.78 -5.75 5.99
N ALA A 104 3.51 -5.41 6.24
CA ALA A 104 2.42 -5.75 5.33
C ALA A 104 2.55 -5.07 3.95
N ASP A 105 3.04 -3.82 3.90
CA ASP A 105 3.29 -3.10 2.65
C ASP A 105 4.46 -3.74 1.88
N LEU A 106 5.49 -4.18 2.60
CA LEU A 106 6.63 -4.88 1.99
C LEU A 106 6.21 -6.23 1.41
N VAL A 107 5.35 -6.99 2.11
CA VAL A 107 4.79 -8.25 1.56
C VAL A 107 4.04 -7.98 0.26
N ARG A 108 3.20 -6.96 0.24
CA ARG A 108 2.45 -6.58 -0.98
C ARG A 108 3.38 -6.19 -2.11
N GLU A 109 4.42 -5.40 -1.83
CA GLU A 109 5.42 -5.01 -2.84
C GLU A 109 6.19 -6.21 -3.39
N LEU A 110 6.59 -7.16 -2.53
CA LEU A 110 7.22 -8.41 -2.97
C LEU A 110 6.31 -9.23 -3.89
N GLU A 111 5.01 -9.33 -3.54
CA GLU A 111 4.00 -9.99 -4.36
C GLU A 111 3.83 -9.30 -5.71
N ASP A 112 3.64 -7.97 -5.72
CA ASP A 112 3.48 -7.15 -6.93
C ASP A 112 4.70 -7.25 -7.85
N GLN A 113 5.90 -7.37 -7.27
CA GLN A 113 7.15 -7.54 -7.99
C GLN A 113 7.41 -8.99 -8.41
N GLY A 114 6.62 -9.97 -7.98
CA GLY A 114 6.81 -11.38 -8.27
C GLY A 114 8.05 -11.98 -7.60
N ILE A 115 8.44 -11.47 -6.43
CA ILE A 115 9.60 -11.89 -5.64
C ILE A 115 9.12 -12.68 -4.42
N GLY A 116 9.58 -13.93 -4.30
CA GLY A 116 9.14 -14.83 -3.24
C GLY A 116 7.75 -15.41 -3.49
N ARG A 117 7.23 -16.09 -2.48
CA ARG A 117 5.93 -16.77 -2.49
C ARG A 117 5.25 -16.57 -1.12
N PRO A 118 3.94 -16.81 -0.99
CA PRO A 118 3.25 -16.67 0.30
C PRO A 118 3.92 -17.42 1.45
N SER A 119 4.52 -18.58 1.17
CA SER A 119 5.25 -19.38 2.16
C SER A 119 6.62 -18.80 2.56
N THR A 120 7.18 -17.86 1.80
CA THR A 120 8.53 -17.31 2.03
C THR A 120 8.55 -15.86 2.47
N TYR A 121 7.47 -15.10 2.32
CA TYR A 121 7.45 -13.66 2.65
C TYR A 121 7.84 -13.39 4.11
N ALA A 122 7.26 -14.13 5.05
CA ALA A 122 7.60 -13.97 6.47
C ALA A 122 9.09 -14.27 6.74
N ALA A 123 9.64 -15.31 6.12
CA ALA A 123 11.06 -15.66 6.25
C ALA A 123 11.99 -14.58 5.67
N ILE A 124 11.61 -13.95 4.56
CA ILE A 124 12.36 -12.84 3.97
C ILE A 124 12.42 -11.67 4.94
N ILE A 125 11.27 -11.25 5.49
CA ILE A 125 11.19 -10.13 6.44
C ILE A 125 11.99 -10.44 7.70
N THR A 126 11.79 -11.61 8.29
CA THR A 126 12.57 -12.04 9.46
C THR A 126 14.06 -12.00 9.17
N THR A 127 14.50 -12.51 8.02
CA THR A 127 15.93 -12.54 7.66
C THR A 127 16.52 -11.14 7.55
N ILE A 128 15.86 -10.19 6.90
CA ILE A 128 16.40 -8.83 6.75
C ILE A 128 16.45 -8.09 8.08
N THR A 129 15.55 -8.39 9.00
CA THR A 129 15.50 -7.79 10.34
C THR A 129 16.55 -8.42 11.26
N GLU A 130 16.63 -9.75 11.34
CA GLU A 130 17.59 -10.46 12.17
C GLU A 130 19.04 -10.21 11.77
N ARG A 131 19.29 -10.06 10.46
CA ARG A 131 20.62 -9.68 9.96
C ARG A 131 20.95 -8.21 10.14
N GLY A 132 20.03 -7.43 10.69
CA GLY A 132 20.22 -6.00 10.93
C GLY A 132 20.25 -5.15 9.67
N TYR A 133 19.68 -5.63 8.55
CA TYR A 133 19.57 -4.83 7.33
C TYR A 133 18.41 -3.84 7.41
N SER A 134 17.36 -4.20 8.13
CA SER A 134 16.21 -3.34 8.40
C SER A 134 15.96 -3.24 9.90
N ALA A 135 15.55 -2.07 10.36
CA ALA A 135 15.07 -1.82 11.71
C ALA A 135 13.67 -1.23 11.64
N GLU A 136 12.82 -1.62 12.59
CA GLU A 136 11.46 -1.12 12.70
C GLU A 136 11.40 0.06 13.68
N ASP A 137 10.69 1.12 13.33
CA ASP A 137 10.45 2.24 14.22
C ASP A 137 9.23 1.97 15.15
N PRO A 138 9.00 2.80 16.19
CA PRO A 138 7.86 2.61 17.11
C PRO A 138 6.46 2.68 16.44
N LYS A 139 6.39 3.10 15.18
CA LYS A 139 5.14 3.16 14.38
C LYS A 139 4.99 1.98 13.41
N GLY A 140 5.94 1.05 13.43
CA GLY A 140 5.94 -0.12 12.55
C GLY A 140 6.50 0.12 11.14
N PHE A 141 7.21 1.24 10.90
CA PHE A 141 7.85 1.49 9.62
C PHE A 141 9.25 0.92 9.56
N LEU A 142 9.56 0.25 8.46
CA LEU A 142 10.87 -0.34 8.18
C LEU A 142 11.85 0.71 7.69
N HIS A 143 13.04 0.73 8.26
CA HIS A 143 14.13 1.63 7.91
C HIS A 143 15.38 0.82 7.55
N PRO A 144 15.97 1.02 6.37
CA PRO A 144 17.26 0.41 6.06
C PRO A 144 18.33 0.95 7.00
N THR A 145 19.21 0.08 7.45
CA THR A 145 20.32 0.44 8.33
C THR A 145 21.56 0.86 7.53
N PRO A 146 22.56 1.51 8.14
CA PRO A 146 23.85 1.78 7.50
C PRO A 146 24.51 0.53 6.94
N LEU A 147 24.36 -0.62 7.62
CA LEU A 147 24.86 -1.91 7.16
C LEU A 147 24.22 -2.33 5.83
N ALA A 148 22.91 -2.15 5.69
CA ALA A 148 22.20 -2.47 4.44
C ALA A 148 22.76 -1.64 3.26
N PHE A 149 22.97 -0.34 3.45
CA PHE A 149 23.55 0.51 2.42
C PHE A 149 24.97 0.07 2.05
N SER A 150 25.81 -0.23 3.06
CA SER A 150 27.19 -0.69 2.81
C SER A 150 27.23 -1.98 1.99
N ILE A 151 26.36 -2.94 2.29
CA ILE A 151 26.26 -4.20 1.56
C ILE A 151 25.72 -3.97 0.16
N TYR A 152 24.64 -3.19 0.01
CA TYR A 152 24.07 -2.87 -1.29
C TYR A 152 25.10 -2.19 -2.19
N ASP A 153 25.80 -1.16 -1.70
CA ASP A 153 26.82 -0.41 -2.46
C ASP A 153 28.02 -1.29 -2.85
N ALA A 154 28.35 -2.28 -2.02
CA ALA A 154 29.44 -3.22 -2.31
C ALA A 154 29.06 -4.23 -3.41
N LEU A 155 27.79 -4.57 -3.56
CA LEU A 155 27.30 -5.63 -4.45
C LEU A 155 26.65 -5.11 -5.72
N VAL A 156 25.98 -3.95 -5.66
CA VAL A 156 25.30 -3.34 -6.81
C VAL A 156 26.31 -3.07 -7.94
N ASN A 157 25.92 -3.32 -9.17
CA ASN A 157 26.76 -3.25 -10.37
C ASN A 157 27.94 -4.24 -10.42
N ARG A 158 28.05 -5.15 -9.45
CA ARG A 158 29.07 -6.22 -9.48
C ARG A 158 28.44 -7.59 -9.69
N PHE A 159 27.23 -7.76 -9.17
CA PHE A 159 26.53 -9.04 -9.21
C PHE A 159 25.08 -8.85 -9.64
N SER A 160 24.67 -9.56 -10.67
CA SER A 160 23.31 -9.49 -11.22
C SER A 160 22.24 -10.01 -10.24
N PHE A 161 22.59 -10.91 -9.32
CA PHE A 161 21.66 -11.46 -8.35
C PHE A 161 21.13 -10.44 -7.32
N ILE A 162 21.73 -9.25 -7.25
CA ILE A 162 21.21 -8.13 -6.43
C ILE A 162 20.02 -7.44 -7.09
N GLU A 163 19.88 -7.57 -8.40
CA GLU A 163 18.79 -6.95 -9.13
C GLU A 163 17.46 -7.69 -8.89
N LEU A 164 16.39 -6.93 -8.65
CA LEU A 164 15.05 -7.50 -8.48
C LEU A 164 14.61 -8.34 -9.69
N ASP A 165 15.00 -7.92 -10.89
CA ASP A 165 14.69 -8.63 -12.11
C ASP A 165 15.35 -10.01 -12.21
N TYR A 166 16.52 -10.19 -11.60
CA TYR A 166 17.15 -11.50 -11.51
C TYR A 166 16.30 -12.46 -10.66
N THR A 167 15.92 -12.03 -9.46
CA THR A 167 15.11 -12.84 -8.56
C THR A 167 13.74 -13.15 -9.19
N ARG A 168 13.09 -12.16 -9.81
CA ARG A 168 11.82 -12.36 -10.51
C ARG A 168 11.92 -13.41 -11.62
N ARG A 169 12.99 -13.36 -12.45
CA ARG A 169 13.22 -14.37 -13.50
C ARG A 169 13.46 -15.75 -12.90
N MET A 170 14.25 -15.84 -11.84
CA MET A 170 14.51 -17.11 -11.15
C MET A 170 13.20 -17.72 -10.61
N GLU A 171 12.35 -16.93 -9.97
CA GLU A 171 11.04 -17.39 -9.48
C GLU A 171 10.13 -17.86 -10.63
N ALA A 172 10.11 -17.14 -11.75
CA ALA A 172 9.35 -17.55 -12.93
C ALA A 172 9.89 -18.86 -13.54
N ASP A 173 11.20 -19.06 -13.56
CA ASP A 173 11.81 -20.28 -14.05
C ASP A 173 11.51 -21.49 -13.15
N LEU A 174 11.48 -21.28 -11.82
CA LEU A 174 11.03 -22.31 -10.87
C LEU A 174 9.56 -22.71 -11.11
N ASP A 175 8.70 -21.75 -11.40
CA ASP A 175 7.31 -22.04 -11.78
C ASP A 175 7.21 -22.81 -13.10
N ARG A 176 8.07 -22.52 -14.08
CA ARG A 176 8.13 -23.25 -15.34
C ARG A 176 8.59 -24.70 -15.14
N ILE A 177 9.56 -24.94 -14.24
CA ILE A 177 9.93 -26.30 -13.85
C ILE A 177 8.74 -27.03 -13.23
N ALA A 178 8.01 -26.38 -12.30
CA ALA A 178 6.86 -26.98 -11.65
C ALA A 178 5.74 -27.36 -12.64
N ARG A 179 5.60 -26.61 -13.74
CA ARG A 179 4.65 -26.91 -14.82
C ARG A 179 5.18 -27.89 -15.87
N GLY A 180 6.43 -28.33 -15.77
CA GLY A 180 7.07 -29.21 -16.74
C GLY A 180 7.41 -28.54 -18.08
N GLU A 181 7.50 -27.21 -18.13
CA GLU A 181 7.83 -26.42 -19.32
C GLU A 181 9.33 -26.32 -19.58
N THR A 182 10.14 -26.57 -18.57
CA THR A 182 11.61 -26.60 -18.63
C THR A 182 12.15 -27.59 -17.61
N ASP A 183 13.40 -28.00 -17.77
CA ASP A 183 14.07 -28.89 -16.82
C ASP A 183 14.96 -28.12 -15.84
N TYR A 184 15.20 -28.73 -14.68
CA TYR A 184 16.00 -28.16 -13.60
C TYR A 184 17.45 -27.85 -14.01
N LEU A 185 18.09 -28.76 -14.78
CA LEU A 185 19.49 -28.61 -15.17
C LEU A 185 19.69 -27.41 -16.10
N THR A 186 18.75 -27.19 -17.00
CA THR A 186 18.76 -26.01 -17.89
C THR A 186 18.71 -24.70 -17.09
N VAL A 187 17.84 -24.63 -16.06
CA VAL A 187 17.73 -23.43 -15.22
C VAL A 187 19.01 -23.22 -14.40
N VAL A 188 19.57 -24.27 -13.83
CA VAL A 188 20.84 -24.18 -13.05
C VAL A 188 22.00 -23.76 -13.95
N ALA A 189 22.14 -24.32 -15.14
CA ALA A 189 23.19 -23.95 -16.08
C ALA A 189 23.10 -22.48 -16.51
N ASN A 190 21.87 -21.96 -16.69
CA ASN A 190 21.66 -20.54 -16.98
C ASN A 190 22.02 -19.63 -15.81
N ALA A 191 21.75 -20.06 -14.57
CA ALA A 191 22.08 -19.30 -13.38
C ALA A 191 23.60 -19.25 -13.12
N ASP A 192 24.35 -20.32 -13.44
CA ASP A 192 25.80 -20.40 -13.26
C ASP A 192 26.56 -19.56 -14.32
N SER A 193 25.92 -19.21 -15.43
CA SER A 193 26.54 -18.42 -16.50
C SER A 193 26.42 -16.89 -16.31
N HIS A 194 25.82 -16.44 -15.22
CA HIS A 194 25.63 -15.03 -14.84
C HIS A 194 26.39 -14.64 -13.58
#